data_97edf695e0f59eaab8f417310ad55b78
#
_entry.id   97edf695e0f59eaab8f417310ad55b78
#
_cell.length_a   1.000
_cell.length_b   1.000
_cell.length_c   1.000
_cell.angle_alpha   90.00
_cell.angle_beta   90.00
_cell.angle_gamma   90.00
#
_symmetry.space_group_name_H-M   'P 1'
#
loop_
_entity.id
_entity.type
_entity.pdbx_description
1 polymer ?
#
loop_
_entity_poly.entity_id
_entity_poly.type
_entity_poly.pdbx_seq_one_letter_code
_entity_poly.pdbx_strand_id
1 'polypeptide(L)'
;MVSSDAGAFAGWASDPVFRAHAGWSEDATFEDLAEWWAAHIANPGPHLIRLSAVFGDDVVGYVDIHGDAEETRELGFVVGPSSRWGQGWGTLAASAGVEYGFEALGLSSLWAEAVEANVGSLRVLERIGMTPIGTGDEDVFLGAKSTYSRFMLSRQDWARRQ
;
A
#
# COMPACT_ATOMS: atom_id res chain seq x y z
N MET A 1 -1.07 5.36 12.28
CA MET A 1 -2.09 4.31 12.50
C MET A 1 -2.35 4.20 13.98
N VAL A 2 -3.61 4.07 14.40
CA VAL A 2 -4.04 3.98 15.81
C VAL A 2 -5.00 2.78 15.97
N SER A 3 -5.18 2.30 17.21
CA SER A 3 -5.97 1.08 17.48
C SER A 3 -7.42 1.17 16.99
N SER A 4 -8.01 2.36 16.96
CA SER A 4 -9.35 2.58 16.41
C SER A 4 -9.48 2.29 14.92
N ASP A 5 -8.37 2.28 14.17
CA ASP A 5 -8.39 2.03 12.72
C ASP A 5 -8.63 0.55 12.41
N ALA A 6 -8.37 -0.36 13.36
CA ALA A 6 -8.52 -1.82 13.18
C ALA A 6 -9.92 -2.21 12.69
N GLY A 7 -10.96 -1.61 13.28
CA GLY A 7 -12.34 -1.87 12.86
C GLY A 7 -12.65 -1.40 11.43
N ALA A 8 -12.07 -0.29 11.01
CA ALA A 8 -12.23 0.20 9.64
C ALA A 8 -11.59 -0.78 8.63
N PHE A 9 -10.36 -1.23 8.90
CA PHE A 9 -9.68 -2.21 8.04
C PHE A 9 -10.43 -3.54 7.99
N ALA A 10 -10.83 -4.10 9.16
CA ALA A 10 -11.61 -5.32 9.19
C ALA A 10 -12.94 -5.20 8.43
N GLY A 11 -13.59 -4.02 8.49
CA GLY A 11 -14.84 -3.74 7.78
C GLY A 11 -14.72 -3.84 6.26
N TRP A 12 -13.53 -3.61 5.68
CA TRP A 12 -13.33 -3.75 4.22
C TRP A 12 -13.44 -5.20 3.75
N ALA A 13 -13.29 -6.16 4.65
CA ALA A 13 -13.47 -7.57 4.32
C ALA A 13 -14.92 -7.93 3.95
N SER A 14 -15.90 -7.09 4.25
CA SER A 14 -17.28 -7.26 3.77
C SER A 14 -17.42 -7.03 2.26
N ASP A 15 -16.41 -6.44 1.62
CA ASP A 15 -16.34 -6.22 0.18
C ASP A 15 -15.57 -7.37 -0.50
N PRO A 16 -16.27 -8.28 -1.22
CA PRO A 16 -15.62 -9.43 -1.85
C PRO A 16 -14.64 -9.03 -2.96
N VAL A 17 -14.86 -7.89 -3.63
CA VAL A 17 -13.95 -7.39 -4.66
C VAL A 17 -12.65 -6.91 -4.00
N PHE A 18 -12.75 -6.17 -2.90
CA PHE A 18 -11.58 -5.76 -2.13
C PHE A 18 -10.81 -6.97 -1.59
N ARG A 19 -11.51 -7.95 -0.97
CA ARG A 19 -10.87 -9.16 -0.43
C ARG A 19 -10.06 -9.91 -1.49
N ALA A 20 -10.65 -10.14 -2.65
CA ALA A 20 -9.99 -10.85 -3.74
C ALA A 20 -8.73 -10.12 -4.23
N HIS A 21 -8.76 -8.79 -4.34
CA HIS A 21 -7.60 -7.99 -4.76
C HIS A 21 -6.52 -7.87 -3.68
N ALA A 22 -6.92 -7.84 -2.41
CA ALA A 22 -6.00 -7.76 -1.28
C ALA A 22 -5.41 -9.12 -0.87
N GLY A 23 -5.86 -10.21 -1.49
CA GLY A 23 -5.44 -11.58 -1.16
C GLY A 23 -5.87 -12.03 0.25
N TRP A 24 -6.94 -11.43 0.79
CA TRP A 24 -7.42 -11.79 2.12
C TRP A 24 -8.25 -13.07 2.09
N SER A 25 -8.08 -13.93 3.11
CA SER A 25 -8.82 -15.18 3.24
C SER A 25 -10.34 -14.95 3.24
N GLU A 26 -11.06 -15.77 2.46
CA GLU A 26 -12.53 -15.73 2.42
C GLU A 26 -13.16 -16.23 3.74
N ASP A 27 -12.45 -17.08 4.48
CA ASP A 27 -12.93 -17.69 5.71
C ASP A 27 -12.75 -16.81 6.95
N ALA A 28 -11.94 -15.74 6.88
CA ALA A 28 -11.71 -14.86 8.02
C ALA A 28 -12.96 -14.03 8.35
N THR A 29 -13.40 -14.08 9.61
CA THR A 29 -14.50 -13.28 10.12
C THR A 29 -14.08 -11.82 10.35
N PHE A 30 -15.06 -10.93 10.56
CA PHE A 30 -14.76 -9.55 10.96
C PHE A 30 -13.98 -9.51 12.27
N GLU A 31 -14.35 -10.33 13.24
CA GLU A 31 -13.71 -10.42 14.55
C GLU A 31 -12.25 -10.88 14.43
N ASP A 32 -11.98 -11.93 13.64
CA ASP A 32 -10.63 -12.41 13.39
C ASP A 32 -9.74 -11.31 12.79
N LEU A 33 -10.28 -10.60 11.81
CA LEU A 33 -9.56 -9.51 11.13
C LEU A 33 -9.37 -8.31 12.05
N ALA A 34 -10.36 -7.95 12.86
CA ALA A 34 -10.25 -6.85 13.81
C ALA A 34 -9.19 -7.13 14.88
N GLU A 35 -9.15 -8.35 15.41
CA GLU A 35 -8.12 -8.79 16.36
C GLU A 35 -6.73 -8.80 15.70
N TRP A 36 -6.63 -9.35 14.49
CA TRP A 36 -5.38 -9.37 13.74
C TRP A 36 -4.84 -7.95 13.51
N TRP A 37 -5.69 -7.04 13.03
CA TRP A 37 -5.31 -5.64 12.81
C TRP A 37 -4.92 -4.95 14.11
N ALA A 38 -5.69 -5.13 15.19
CA ALA A 38 -5.38 -4.53 16.49
C ALA A 38 -4.01 -4.99 17.01
N ALA A 39 -3.71 -6.29 16.88
CA ALA A 39 -2.41 -6.84 17.28
C ALA A 39 -1.25 -6.27 16.45
N HIS A 40 -1.43 -6.14 15.12
CA HIS A 40 -0.38 -5.62 14.22
C HIS A 40 -0.20 -4.10 14.35
N ILE A 41 -1.25 -3.36 14.70
CA ILE A 41 -1.15 -1.94 15.03
C ILE A 41 -0.40 -1.72 16.36
N ALA A 42 -0.70 -2.56 17.36
CA ALA A 42 -0.05 -2.46 18.68
C ALA A 42 1.43 -2.88 18.65
N ASN A 43 1.77 -3.81 17.77
CA ASN A 43 3.13 -4.34 17.66
C ASN A 43 3.54 -4.52 16.19
N PRO A 44 3.81 -3.43 15.47
CA PRO A 44 4.29 -3.50 14.10
C PRO A 44 5.66 -4.18 14.07
N GLY A 45 5.92 -4.96 13.04
CA GLY A 45 7.24 -5.57 12.84
C GLY A 45 8.35 -4.52 12.79
N PRO A 46 9.59 -4.88 13.14
CA PRO A 46 10.70 -3.93 13.29
C PRO A 46 11.07 -3.22 11.97
N HIS A 47 10.70 -3.79 10.84
CA HIS A 47 11.05 -3.28 9.50
C HIS A 47 9.83 -2.76 8.73
N LEU A 48 8.70 -2.51 9.41
CA LEU A 48 7.48 -2.01 8.81
C LEU A 48 7.01 -0.74 9.50
N ILE A 49 6.91 0.33 8.72
CA ILE A 49 6.20 1.55 9.09
C ILE A 49 4.89 1.54 8.34
N ARG A 50 3.77 1.46 9.08
CA ARG A 50 2.42 1.45 8.51
C ARG A 50 1.66 2.69 8.96
N LEU A 51 1.16 3.47 8.01
CA LEU A 51 0.46 4.73 8.23
C LEU A 51 -0.96 4.64 7.69
N SER A 52 -1.96 5.08 8.47
CA SER A 52 -3.33 5.20 7.97
C SER A 52 -3.43 6.39 7.03
N ALA A 53 -4.04 6.20 5.87
CA ALA A 53 -4.48 7.28 5.00
C ALA A 53 -5.89 7.72 5.45
N VAL A 54 -6.01 8.97 5.87
CA VAL A 54 -7.24 9.52 6.47
C VAL A 54 -7.72 10.71 5.65
N PHE A 55 -9.03 10.77 5.40
CA PHE A 55 -9.69 11.92 4.79
C PHE A 55 -10.89 12.34 5.63
N GLY A 56 -10.83 13.55 6.21
CA GLY A 56 -11.74 13.93 7.27
C GLY A 56 -11.56 13.00 8.46
N ASP A 57 -12.64 12.35 8.89
CA ASP A 57 -12.64 11.35 9.97
C ASP A 57 -12.59 9.90 9.45
N ASP A 58 -12.56 9.72 8.12
CA ASP A 58 -12.61 8.41 7.49
C ASP A 58 -11.21 7.85 7.20
N VAL A 59 -10.96 6.61 7.62
CA VAL A 59 -9.81 5.83 7.15
C VAL A 59 -10.13 5.32 5.75
N VAL A 60 -9.38 5.79 4.76
CA VAL A 60 -9.59 5.47 3.33
C VAL A 60 -8.58 4.47 2.77
N GLY A 61 -7.50 4.24 3.49
CA GLY A 61 -6.43 3.36 3.07
C GLY A 61 -5.32 3.25 4.10
N TYR A 62 -4.24 2.63 3.72
CA TYR A 62 -2.98 2.68 4.46
C TYR A 62 -1.80 2.65 3.49
N VAL A 63 -0.65 3.07 4.01
CA VAL A 63 0.64 3.04 3.32
C VAL A 63 1.63 2.30 4.18
N ASP A 64 2.41 1.45 3.55
CA ASP A 64 3.51 0.71 4.16
C ASP A 64 4.84 1.22 3.61
N ILE A 65 5.81 1.40 4.50
CA ILE A 65 7.21 1.55 4.14
C ILE A 65 7.96 0.41 4.82
N HIS A 66 8.37 -0.55 4.01
CA HIS A 66 8.93 -1.82 4.45
C HIS A 66 10.41 -1.94 4.09
N GLY A 67 11.19 -2.53 5.00
CA GLY A 67 12.61 -2.81 4.84
C GLY A 67 13.45 -2.20 5.95
N ASP A 68 14.69 -2.67 6.05
CA ASP A 68 15.68 -2.27 7.05
C ASP A 68 16.85 -1.47 6.46
N ALA A 69 16.92 -1.34 5.14
CA ALA A 69 17.94 -0.54 4.49
C ALA A 69 17.79 0.95 4.85
N GLU A 70 18.92 1.60 5.12
CA GLU A 70 18.93 3.00 5.54
C GLU A 70 18.48 3.96 4.44
N GLU A 71 18.81 3.63 3.17
CA GLU A 71 18.63 4.54 2.05
C GLU A 71 17.46 4.19 1.12
N THR A 72 17.06 2.91 1.08
CA THR A 72 16.06 2.44 0.12
C THR A 72 15.09 1.49 0.79
N ARG A 73 13.78 1.76 0.67
CA ARG A 73 12.72 0.90 1.21
C ARG A 73 11.60 0.71 0.20
N GLU A 74 10.81 -0.31 0.45
CA GLU A 74 9.62 -0.61 -0.34
C GLU A 74 8.44 0.25 0.09
N LEU A 75 7.72 0.81 -0.89
CA LEU A 75 6.45 1.49 -0.72
C LEU A 75 5.31 0.55 -1.10
N GLY A 76 4.42 0.25 -0.15
CA GLY A 76 3.14 -0.38 -0.39
C GLY A 76 1.99 0.57 -0.11
N PHE A 77 0.84 0.36 -0.74
CA PHE A 77 -0.38 1.10 -0.45
C PHE A 77 -1.63 0.28 -0.70
N VAL A 78 -2.65 0.53 0.07
CA VAL A 78 -3.97 -0.08 -0.06
C VAL A 78 -5.05 0.98 0.11
N VAL A 79 -6.10 0.91 -0.69
CA VAL A 79 -7.33 1.71 -0.55
C VAL A 79 -8.52 0.77 -0.43
N GLY A 80 -9.33 0.96 0.57
CA GLY A 80 -10.53 0.19 0.82
C GLY A 80 -11.71 1.04 1.27
N PRO A 81 -12.93 0.55 1.07
CA PRO A 81 -13.33 -0.58 0.20
C PRO A 81 -13.20 -0.28 -1.31
N SER A 82 -13.51 -1.28 -2.16
CA SER A 82 -13.39 -1.15 -3.63
C SER A 82 -14.24 -0.02 -4.22
N SER A 83 -15.33 0.36 -3.57
CA SER A 83 -16.17 1.50 -3.95
C SER A 83 -15.44 2.85 -3.97
N ARG A 84 -14.29 2.94 -3.34
CA ARG A 84 -13.42 4.13 -3.34
C ARG A 84 -12.39 4.13 -4.49
N TRP A 85 -12.28 3.04 -5.24
CA TRP A 85 -11.33 2.95 -6.34
C TRP A 85 -11.71 3.85 -7.52
N GLY A 86 -10.73 4.24 -8.30
CA GLY A 86 -10.92 5.15 -9.43
C GLY A 86 -11.15 6.61 -9.08
N GLN A 87 -11.21 6.96 -7.80
CA GLN A 87 -11.45 8.32 -7.30
C GLN A 87 -10.16 9.10 -6.94
N GLY A 88 -8.99 8.52 -7.19
CA GLY A 88 -7.69 9.17 -6.92
C GLY A 88 -7.10 8.88 -5.54
N TRP A 89 -7.82 8.21 -4.65
CA TRP A 89 -7.35 7.94 -3.28
C TRP A 89 -6.04 7.17 -3.23
N GLY A 90 -5.84 6.20 -4.11
CA GLY A 90 -4.59 5.45 -4.20
C GLY A 90 -3.40 6.35 -4.54
N THR A 91 -3.58 7.28 -5.49
CA THR A 91 -2.53 8.24 -5.85
C THR A 91 -2.22 9.19 -4.69
N LEU A 92 -3.25 9.71 -4.00
CA LEU A 92 -3.05 10.59 -2.84
C LEU A 92 -2.35 9.88 -1.69
N ALA A 93 -2.79 8.67 -1.33
CA ALA A 93 -2.17 7.88 -0.27
C ALA A 93 -0.71 7.55 -0.59
N ALA A 94 -0.44 7.03 -1.79
CA ALA A 94 0.91 6.68 -2.22
C ALA A 94 1.82 7.91 -2.31
N SER A 95 1.32 9.07 -2.79
CA SER A 95 2.08 10.33 -2.79
C SER A 95 2.47 10.77 -1.37
N ALA A 96 1.53 10.69 -0.42
CA ALA A 96 1.83 11.00 0.98
C ALA A 96 2.86 10.03 1.58
N GLY A 97 2.83 8.75 1.20
CA GLY A 97 3.83 7.77 1.58
C GLY A 97 5.22 8.09 1.01
N VAL A 98 5.29 8.53 -0.25
CA VAL A 98 6.53 8.98 -0.89
C VAL A 98 7.10 10.20 -0.16
N GLU A 99 6.27 11.21 0.11
CA GLU A 99 6.67 12.39 0.87
C GLU A 99 7.20 12.02 2.25
N TYR A 100 6.48 11.17 2.98
CA TYR A 100 6.93 10.69 4.29
C TYR A 100 8.27 9.95 4.22
N GLY A 101 8.45 9.08 3.23
CA GLY A 101 9.70 8.35 3.02
C GLY A 101 10.88 9.30 2.76
N PHE A 102 10.69 10.31 1.94
CA PHE A 102 11.74 11.26 1.61
C PHE A 102 11.94 12.33 2.68
N GLU A 103 10.89 12.91 3.23
CA GLU A 103 10.99 14.04 4.16
C GLU A 103 11.24 13.61 5.60
N ALA A 104 10.47 12.62 6.08
CA ALA A 104 10.54 12.19 7.48
C ALA A 104 11.58 11.11 7.74
N LEU A 105 11.74 10.14 6.82
CA LEU A 105 12.70 9.05 7.00
C LEU A 105 14.07 9.33 6.38
N GLY A 106 14.19 10.34 5.53
CA GLY A 106 15.45 10.72 4.91
C GLY A 106 15.92 9.76 3.80
N LEU A 107 15.04 8.92 3.25
CA LEU A 107 15.40 7.94 2.23
C LEU A 107 15.94 8.60 0.97
N SER A 108 16.87 7.92 0.29
CA SER A 108 17.42 8.33 -1.00
C SER A 108 16.55 7.84 -2.16
N SER A 109 15.86 6.70 -1.99
CA SER A 109 14.95 6.13 -2.97
C SER A 109 13.85 5.30 -2.33
N LEU A 110 12.75 5.14 -3.05
CA LEU A 110 11.67 4.21 -2.76
C LEU A 110 11.48 3.30 -3.97
N TRP A 111 11.29 2.01 -3.73
CA TRP A 111 10.86 1.07 -4.75
C TRP A 111 9.48 0.53 -4.40
N ALA A 112 8.78 0.01 -5.39
CA ALA A 112 7.48 -0.63 -5.23
C ALA A 112 7.31 -1.70 -6.29
N GLU A 113 6.43 -2.67 -6.04
CA GLU A 113 6.04 -3.61 -7.08
C GLU A 113 4.53 -3.82 -7.08
N ALA A 114 4.00 -4.15 -8.24
CA ALA A 114 2.62 -4.58 -8.41
C ALA A 114 2.55 -5.62 -9.51
N VAL A 115 1.67 -6.61 -9.35
CA VAL A 115 1.42 -7.59 -10.41
C VAL A 115 0.86 -6.90 -11.65
N GLU A 116 1.31 -7.28 -12.84
CA GLU A 116 0.91 -6.68 -14.12
C GLU A 116 -0.60 -6.69 -14.34
N ALA A 117 -1.29 -7.71 -13.83
CA ALA A 117 -2.74 -7.80 -13.88
C ALA A 117 -3.45 -6.76 -12.99
N ASN A 118 -2.79 -6.17 -11.99
CA ASN A 118 -3.32 -5.07 -11.18
C ASN A 118 -3.06 -3.71 -11.82
N VAL A 119 -3.74 -3.45 -12.93
CA VAL A 119 -3.61 -2.21 -13.72
C VAL A 119 -3.88 -0.96 -12.86
N GLY A 120 -4.73 -1.08 -11.83
CA GLY A 120 -5.01 0.01 -10.90
C GLY A 120 -3.77 0.47 -10.15
N SER A 121 -3.05 -0.47 -9.54
CA SER A 121 -1.80 -0.19 -8.81
C SER A 121 -0.69 0.31 -9.73
N LEU A 122 -0.52 -0.29 -10.90
CA LEU A 122 0.47 0.18 -11.89
C LEU A 122 0.27 1.65 -12.25
N ARG A 123 -0.97 2.05 -12.54
CA ARG A 123 -1.31 3.45 -12.85
C ARG A 123 -1.04 4.40 -11.68
N VAL A 124 -1.21 3.95 -10.44
CA VAL A 124 -0.86 4.76 -9.27
C VAL A 124 0.66 4.95 -9.23
N LEU A 125 1.45 3.89 -9.36
CA LEU A 125 2.92 3.98 -9.35
C LEU A 125 3.45 4.93 -10.43
N GLU A 126 2.93 4.83 -11.65
CA GLU A 126 3.28 5.76 -12.74
C GLU A 126 2.91 7.22 -12.42
N ARG A 127 1.71 7.45 -11.87
CA ARG A 127 1.23 8.80 -11.54
C ARG A 127 2.03 9.49 -10.44
N ILE A 128 2.47 8.75 -9.44
CA ILE A 128 3.35 9.30 -8.38
C ILE A 128 4.80 9.48 -8.85
N GLY A 129 5.09 9.08 -10.09
CA GLY A 129 6.35 9.34 -10.77
C GLY A 129 7.39 8.25 -10.65
N MET A 130 7.01 7.08 -10.19
CA MET A 130 7.90 5.93 -10.22
C MET A 130 8.13 5.46 -11.65
N THR A 131 9.33 5.00 -11.93
CA THR A 131 9.74 4.47 -13.24
C THR A 131 9.97 2.97 -13.17
N PRO A 132 9.58 2.20 -14.20
CA PRO A 132 9.87 0.77 -14.25
C PRO A 132 11.37 0.49 -14.22
N ILE A 133 11.78 -0.51 -13.41
CA ILE A 133 13.18 -0.94 -13.28
C ILE A 133 13.38 -2.43 -13.60
N GLY A 134 12.32 -3.16 -13.87
CA GLY A 134 12.39 -4.58 -14.21
C GLY A 134 11.16 -5.36 -13.75
N THR A 135 11.29 -6.67 -13.77
CA THR A 135 10.25 -7.61 -13.34
C THR A 135 10.66 -8.29 -12.02
N GLY A 136 9.66 -8.64 -11.22
CA GLY A 136 9.81 -9.45 -10.01
C GLY A 136 9.39 -10.90 -10.25
N ASP A 137 8.98 -11.56 -9.19
CA ASP A 137 8.56 -12.96 -9.21
C ASP A 137 7.16 -13.12 -9.84
N GLU A 138 6.78 -14.35 -10.14
CA GLU A 138 5.42 -14.71 -10.52
C GLU A 138 4.54 -14.84 -9.26
N ASP A 139 3.29 -14.46 -9.38
CA ASP A 139 2.26 -14.63 -8.35
C ASP A 139 0.92 -14.98 -8.98
N VAL A 140 -0.07 -15.30 -8.15
CA VAL A 140 -1.45 -15.53 -8.59
C VAL A 140 -2.30 -14.34 -8.18
N PHE A 141 -2.85 -13.63 -9.17
CA PHE A 141 -3.76 -12.52 -8.94
C PHE A 141 -5.14 -12.84 -9.53
N LEU A 142 -6.16 -12.80 -8.69
CA LEU A 142 -7.55 -13.16 -9.06
C LEU A 142 -7.66 -14.52 -9.77
N GLY A 143 -6.87 -15.51 -9.31
CA GLY A 143 -6.86 -16.86 -9.86
C GLY A 143 -6.04 -17.05 -11.14
N ALA A 144 -5.39 -16.01 -11.66
CA ALA A 144 -4.53 -16.08 -12.84
C ALA A 144 -3.07 -15.78 -12.50
N LYS A 145 -2.14 -16.49 -13.15
CA LYS A 145 -0.70 -16.18 -13.03
C LYS A 145 -0.41 -14.80 -13.58
N SER A 146 0.40 -14.05 -12.86
CA SER A 146 0.87 -12.71 -13.24
C SER A 146 2.28 -12.51 -12.71
N THR A 147 3.04 -11.61 -13.32
CA THR A 147 4.41 -11.27 -12.92
C THR A 147 4.39 -9.89 -12.25
N TYR A 148 5.21 -9.69 -11.24
CA TYR A 148 5.39 -8.36 -10.67
C TYR A 148 6.19 -7.47 -11.62
N SER A 149 5.73 -6.24 -11.81
CA SER A 149 6.53 -5.14 -12.36
C SER A 149 7.08 -4.31 -11.23
N ARG A 150 8.40 -4.06 -11.24
CA ARG A 150 9.12 -3.28 -10.24
C ARG A 150 9.35 -1.85 -10.70
N PHE A 151 9.18 -0.92 -9.78
CA PHE A 151 9.29 0.51 -9.99
C PHE A 151 10.21 1.14 -8.96
N MET A 152 10.80 2.29 -9.30
CA MET A 152 11.64 3.07 -8.39
C MET A 152 11.41 4.56 -8.59
N LEU A 153 11.57 5.30 -7.51
CA LEU A 153 11.61 6.76 -7.49
C LEU A 153 12.78 7.22 -6.62
N SER A 154 13.69 8.00 -7.19
CA SER A 154 14.72 8.65 -6.40
C SER A 154 14.21 9.95 -5.77
N ARG A 155 14.77 10.34 -4.62
CA ARG A 155 14.50 11.66 -4.02
C ARG A 155 14.78 12.79 -4.99
N GLN A 156 15.83 12.69 -5.82
CA GLN A 156 16.19 13.71 -6.80
C GLN A 156 15.11 13.89 -7.87
N ASP A 157 14.56 12.78 -8.39
CA ASP A 157 13.51 12.83 -9.41
C ASP A 157 12.18 13.31 -8.81
N TRP A 158 11.88 12.93 -7.58
CA TRP A 158 10.72 13.44 -6.85
C TRP A 158 10.80 14.95 -6.64
N ALA A 159 11.93 15.47 -6.17
CA ALA A 159 12.12 16.89 -5.91
C ALA A 159 12.01 17.77 -7.19
N ARG A 160 12.28 17.21 -8.37
CA ARG A 160 12.11 17.92 -9.65
C ARG A 160 10.65 18.07 -10.07
N ARG A 161 9.73 17.38 -9.43
CA ARG A 161 8.30 17.37 -9.77
C ARG A 161 7.46 18.25 -8.84
N GLN A 162 8.08 18.77 -7.77
CA GLN A 162 7.47 19.73 -6.84
C GLN A 162 7.56 21.14 -7.41
#